data_8f2d59cb82da32e6064cc29e3fa04db2
#
_entry.id   8f2d59cb82da32e6064cc29e3fa04db2
#
_cell.length_a   1.000
_cell.length_b   1.000
_cell.length_c   1.000
_cell.angle_alpha   90.00
_cell.angle_beta   90.00
_cell.angle_gamma   90.00
#
_symmetry.space_group_name_H-M   'P 1'
#
loop_
_entity.id
_entity.type
_entity.pdbx_description
1 polymer ?
#
loop_
_entity_poly.entity_id
_entity_poly.type
_entity_poly.pdbx_seq_one_letter_code
_entity_poly.pdbx_strand_id
1 'polypeptide(L)'
;MQARLFVGNLGWNVSETDLAQLAAPHGEVLDTKVITDRDTGRSRGFGFMTIETENVQDVIRALDGQELDGRAIRVNEAEDKP
;
A
#
# COMPACT_ATOMS: atom_id res chain seq x y z
N MET A 1 2.68 15.93 -5.78
CA MET A 1 2.03 16.00 -4.46
C MET A 1 2.19 14.68 -3.72
N GLN A 2 2.36 14.74 -2.44
CA GLN A 2 2.45 13.54 -1.64
C GLN A 2 1.06 13.08 -1.22
N ALA A 3 0.85 11.77 -1.23
CA ALA A 3 -0.39 11.19 -0.76
C ALA A 3 -0.09 9.97 0.08
N ARG A 4 -0.90 9.76 1.10
CA ARG A 4 -0.84 8.57 1.92
C ARG A 4 -1.96 7.64 1.49
N LEU A 5 -1.60 6.40 1.18
CA LEU A 5 -2.54 5.40 0.70
C LEU A 5 -2.69 4.29 1.73
N PHE A 6 -3.92 3.86 1.91
CA PHE A 6 -4.23 2.66 2.67
C PHE A 6 -4.24 1.48 1.70
N VAL A 7 -3.55 0.41 2.07
CA VAL A 7 -3.48 -0.81 1.26
C VAL A 7 -3.99 -1.96 2.11
N GLY A 8 -5.07 -2.58 1.68
CA GLY A 8 -5.71 -3.65 2.44
C GLY A 8 -5.78 -4.96 1.68
N ASN A 9 -6.30 -5.97 2.34
CA ASN A 9 -6.43 -7.33 1.83
C ASN A 9 -5.10 -7.93 1.41
N LEU A 10 -4.04 -7.61 2.16
CA LEU A 10 -2.70 -8.11 1.91
C LEU A 10 -2.56 -9.55 2.38
N GLY A 11 -1.80 -10.35 1.64
CA GLY A 11 -1.39 -11.67 2.09
C GLY A 11 -0.43 -11.55 3.27
N TRP A 12 -0.33 -12.63 4.04
CA TRP A 12 0.48 -12.62 5.26
C TRP A 12 1.98 -12.53 4.99
N ASN A 13 2.40 -12.88 3.77
CA ASN A 13 3.81 -12.84 3.38
C ASN A 13 4.20 -11.56 2.63
N VAL A 14 3.28 -10.63 2.45
CA VAL A 14 3.55 -9.38 1.74
C VAL A 14 4.39 -8.47 2.64
N SER A 15 5.52 -8.03 2.11
CA SER A 15 6.44 -7.16 2.83
C SER A 15 6.30 -5.71 2.35
N GLU A 16 6.97 -4.82 3.08
CA GLU A 16 7.05 -3.41 2.67
C GLU A 16 7.76 -3.26 1.33
N THR A 17 8.76 -4.10 1.07
CA THR A 17 9.45 -4.10 -0.22
C THR A 17 8.50 -4.48 -1.35
N ASP A 18 7.62 -5.46 -1.12
CA ASP A 18 6.63 -5.86 -2.12
C ASP A 18 5.70 -4.69 -2.47
N LEU A 19 5.26 -3.94 -1.48
CA LEU A 19 4.42 -2.77 -1.72
C LEU A 19 5.17 -1.69 -2.49
N ALA A 20 6.41 -1.44 -2.13
CA ALA A 20 7.23 -0.43 -2.80
C ALA A 20 7.44 -0.79 -4.27
N GLN A 21 7.73 -2.05 -4.56
CA GLN A 21 7.93 -2.51 -5.93
C GLN A 21 6.66 -2.42 -6.76
N LEU A 22 5.51 -2.72 -6.14
CA LEU A 22 4.23 -2.65 -6.82
C LEU A 22 3.90 -1.23 -7.25
N ALA A 23 4.18 -0.26 -6.40
CA ALA A 23 3.81 1.13 -6.63
C ALA A 23 4.86 1.92 -7.40
N ALA A 24 6.10 1.46 -7.45
CA ALA A 24 7.20 2.21 -8.06
C ALA A 24 6.94 2.65 -9.51
N PRO A 25 6.31 1.85 -10.38
CA PRO A 25 6.01 2.29 -11.74
C PRO A 25 5.01 3.44 -11.82
N HIS A 26 4.29 3.72 -10.74
CA HIS A 26 3.20 4.69 -10.75
C HIS A 26 3.56 6.01 -10.07
N GLY A 27 4.69 6.07 -9.39
CA GLY A 27 5.14 7.28 -8.71
C GLY A 27 6.35 6.99 -7.85
N GLU A 28 6.84 8.03 -7.19
CA GLU A 28 7.97 7.88 -6.27
C GLU A 28 7.47 7.42 -4.91
N VAL A 29 7.83 6.21 -4.52
CA VAL A 29 7.46 5.66 -3.22
C VAL A 29 8.40 6.23 -2.17
N LEU A 30 7.85 7.00 -1.23
CA LEU A 30 8.63 7.65 -0.19
C LEU A 30 8.72 6.81 1.07
N ASP A 31 7.66 6.08 1.38
CA ASP A 31 7.60 5.25 2.58
C ASP A 31 6.56 4.16 2.40
N THR A 32 6.81 3.02 3.01
CA THR A 32 5.85 1.91 3.06
C THR A 32 5.86 1.33 4.46
N LYS A 33 4.69 0.89 4.90
CA LYS A 33 4.55 0.28 6.21
C LYS A 33 3.49 -0.82 6.16
N VAL A 34 3.85 -2.01 6.60
CA VAL A 34 2.93 -3.12 6.79
C VAL A 34 2.67 -3.25 8.28
N ILE A 35 1.39 -3.22 8.67
CA ILE A 35 1.03 -3.33 10.08
C ILE A 35 1.09 -4.80 10.48
N THR A 36 1.83 -5.09 11.53
CA THR A 36 2.02 -6.44 12.02
C THR A 36 1.42 -6.60 13.40
N ASP A 37 1.05 -7.83 13.71
CA ASP A 37 0.55 -8.20 15.03
C ASP A 37 1.72 -8.27 16.00
N ARG A 38 1.58 -7.65 17.16
CA ARG A 38 2.64 -7.62 18.17
C ARG A 38 2.99 -8.99 18.72
N ASP A 39 1.98 -9.84 18.85
CA ASP A 39 2.15 -11.13 19.50
C ASP A 39 2.74 -12.16 18.57
N THR A 40 2.34 -12.14 17.30
CA THR A 40 2.76 -13.15 16.33
C THR A 40 3.79 -12.65 15.33
N GLY A 41 3.92 -11.33 15.16
CA GLY A 41 4.80 -10.74 14.16
C GLY A 41 4.27 -10.86 12.73
N ARG A 42 3.06 -11.36 12.55
CA ARG A 42 2.47 -11.56 11.23
C ARG A 42 1.76 -10.29 10.76
N SER A 43 1.69 -10.12 9.44
CA SER A 43 0.94 -9.03 8.84
C SER A 43 -0.54 -9.14 9.24
N ARG A 44 -1.13 -8.00 9.59
CA ARG A 44 -2.57 -7.92 9.87
C ARG A 44 -3.39 -7.79 8.60
N GLY A 45 -2.76 -7.86 7.45
CA GLY A 45 -3.44 -7.81 6.17
C GLY A 45 -3.65 -6.41 5.63
N PHE A 46 -3.02 -5.40 6.21
CA PHE A 46 -3.09 -4.04 5.70
C PHE A 46 -1.83 -3.25 6.01
N GLY A 47 -1.66 -2.16 5.31
CA GLY A 47 -0.53 -1.28 5.51
C GLY A 47 -0.81 0.10 4.95
N PHE A 48 0.21 0.93 4.97
CA PHE A 48 0.15 2.30 4.46
C PHE A 48 1.36 2.57 3.58
N MET A 49 1.17 3.48 2.65
CA MET A 49 2.22 3.87 1.72
C MET A 49 2.13 5.37 1.48
N THR A 50 3.27 6.05 1.47
CA THR A 50 3.35 7.44 1.05
C THR A 50 4.00 7.49 -0.32
N ILE A 51 3.36 8.14 -1.26
CA ILE A 51 3.82 8.22 -2.64
C ILE A 51 3.76 9.65 -3.15
N GLU A 52 4.77 10.02 -3.93
CA GLU A 52 4.79 11.31 -4.63
C GLU A 52 4.31 11.07 -6.06
N THR A 53 3.24 11.75 -6.44
CA THR A 53 2.66 11.61 -7.76
C THR A 53 1.91 12.88 -8.14
N GLU A 54 1.77 13.12 -9.43
CA GLU A 54 0.97 14.23 -9.93
C GLU A 54 -0.53 13.96 -9.87
N ASN A 55 -0.91 12.68 -9.90
CA ASN A 55 -2.33 12.30 -9.89
C ASN A 55 -2.54 11.08 -9.01
N VAL A 56 -2.99 11.34 -7.78
CA VAL A 56 -3.22 10.29 -6.77
C VAL A 56 -4.30 9.31 -7.23
N GLN A 57 -5.36 9.81 -7.86
CA GLN A 57 -6.47 8.95 -8.28
C GLN A 57 -6.05 7.94 -9.34
N ASP A 58 -5.14 8.33 -10.25
CA ASP A 58 -4.61 7.40 -11.24
C ASP A 58 -3.81 6.28 -10.58
N VAL A 59 -3.04 6.59 -9.55
CA VAL A 59 -2.29 5.58 -8.81
C VAL A 59 -3.24 4.62 -8.12
N ILE A 60 -4.26 5.13 -7.46
CA ILE A 60 -5.26 4.30 -6.78
C ILE A 60 -5.94 3.37 -7.76
N ARG A 61 -6.39 3.88 -8.91
CA ARG A 61 -7.03 3.05 -9.93
C ARG A 61 -6.11 1.97 -10.46
N ALA A 62 -4.84 2.29 -10.63
CA ALA A 62 -3.88 1.32 -11.14
C ALA A 62 -3.59 0.20 -10.15
N LEU A 63 -3.60 0.52 -8.86
CA LEU A 63 -3.23 -0.44 -7.82
C LEU A 63 -4.41 -1.17 -7.21
N ASP A 64 -5.57 -0.51 -7.10
CA ASP A 64 -6.74 -1.14 -6.48
C ASP A 64 -7.21 -2.32 -7.32
N GLY A 65 -7.33 -3.48 -6.69
CA GLY A 65 -7.71 -4.71 -7.36
C GLY A 65 -6.56 -5.46 -8.01
N GLN A 66 -5.34 -4.94 -7.98
CA GLN A 66 -4.19 -5.66 -8.48
C GLN A 66 -3.92 -6.90 -7.64
N GLU A 67 -3.49 -7.97 -8.30
CA GLU A 67 -3.17 -9.20 -7.59
C GLU A 67 -1.75 -9.13 -7.06
N LEU A 68 -1.61 -9.39 -5.76
CA LEU A 68 -0.33 -9.45 -5.09
C LEU A 68 -0.34 -10.65 -4.16
N ASP A 69 0.60 -11.55 -4.35
CA ASP A 69 0.71 -12.78 -3.57
C ASP A 69 -0.60 -13.60 -3.61
N GLY A 70 -1.25 -13.64 -4.79
CA GLY A 70 -2.46 -14.41 -5.02
C GLY A 70 -3.75 -13.76 -4.52
N ARG A 71 -3.71 -12.52 -4.08
CA ARG A 71 -4.89 -11.80 -3.55
C ARG A 71 -5.04 -10.45 -4.23
N ALA A 72 -6.29 -10.08 -4.52
CA ALA A 72 -6.58 -8.75 -5.05
C ALA A 72 -6.53 -7.74 -3.90
N ILE A 73 -5.55 -6.85 -3.94
CA ILE A 73 -5.38 -5.85 -2.89
C ILE A 73 -6.40 -4.72 -3.03
N ARG A 74 -6.63 -4.02 -1.94
CA ARG A 74 -7.49 -2.84 -1.90
C ARG A 74 -6.63 -1.62 -1.64
N VAL A 75 -6.83 -0.57 -2.44
CA VAL A 75 -6.07 0.67 -2.28
C VAL A 75 -7.04 1.84 -2.22
N ASN A 76 -6.92 2.64 -1.18
CA ASN A 76 -7.71 3.86 -1.00
C ASN A 76 -6.80 4.95 -0.48
N GLU A 77 -7.20 6.19 -0.69
CA GLU A 77 -6.48 7.29 -0.10
C GLU A 77 -6.74 7.30 1.42
N ALA A 78 -5.67 7.29 2.20
CA ALA A 78 -5.79 7.39 3.64
C ALA A 78 -5.96 8.85 4.03
N GLU A 79 -6.99 9.14 4.80
CA GLU A 79 -7.18 10.48 5.32
C GLU A 79 -6.26 10.69 6.51
N ASP A 80 -5.42 11.71 6.40
CA ASP A 80 -4.53 12.09 7.49
C ASP A 80 -5.18 13.24 8.23
N LYS A 81 -6.02 12.90 9.17
CA LYS A 81 -6.71 13.93 9.97
C LYS A 81 -5.82 14.39 11.11
N PRO A 82 -5.70 15.70 11.26
CA PRO A 82 -4.97 16.24 12.41
C PRO A 82 -5.67 15.93 13.73
#